data_49d78c6afaa70171422f3ad5394407fe
#
_entry.id   49d78c6afaa70171422f3ad5394407fe
#
_cell.length_a   1.000
_cell.length_b   1.000
_cell.length_c   1.000
_cell.angle_alpha   90.00
_cell.angle_beta   90.00
_cell.angle_gamma   90.00
#
_symmetry.space_group_name_H-M   'P 1'
#
loop_
_entity.id
_entity.type
_entity.pdbx_description
1 polymer ?
#
loop_
_entity_poly.entity_id
_entity_poly.type
_entity_poly.pdbx_seq_one_letter_code
_entity_poly.pdbx_strand_id
1 'polypeptide(L)'
;DRPAAWIGQMDGQTLPQPDVFRTLVKKSVNLPEIHTDEDEWFCNRLINEALLETNHHGKGPVHINVPVSEPLFGFTTAALPGVRVITRYQGLNIYDRDYNDLIDRMNKYRKRMIVVGQMNLIYLFEKRYTKLLYKHFAWLTEHIGNQTVPGIPVKNFDTALYAMPEEQMNRMTPDLLITYGGHIVSKRLKKFLRQHPPKEHWHVSPDGEVTDLYCSLTTVIEMDPFEFLEKIAGLLENHTPEYPRIWEDYCKAVPEPEFAYSEMAAVGALIKSLPEKSVLHLANSSVVRYAQLYAISPTIEVCCNRGTSGIEGSLSTAVGY
;
A
#
# COMPACT_ATOMS: atom_id res chain seq x y z
N ASP A 1 -31.81 5.59 1.79
CA ASP A 1 -31.93 5.62 3.24
C ASP A 1 -31.86 7.07 3.76
N ARG A 2 -32.35 7.32 4.95
CA ARG A 2 -32.14 8.58 5.67
C ARG A 2 -30.81 8.52 6.44
N PRO A 3 -30.23 9.68 6.83
CA PRO A 3 -29.05 9.71 7.67
C PRO A 3 -29.22 8.92 8.95
N ALA A 4 -28.18 8.23 9.38
CA ALA A 4 -28.19 7.33 10.54
C ALA A 4 -28.68 8.00 11.84
N ALA A 5 -28.45 9.32 11.98
CA ALA A 5 -28.87 10.10 13.15
C ALA A 5 -30.42 10.14 13.37
N TRP A 6 -31.21 9.95 12.32
CA TRP A 6 -32.66 10.00 12.39
C TRP A 6 -33.31 8.62 12.55
N ILE A 7 -32.57 7.54 12.36
CA ILE A 7 -33.10 6.17 12.53
C ILE A 7 -33.53 5.95 13.98
N GLY A 8 -34.78 5.52 14.18
CA GLY A 8 -35.32 5.31 15.50
C GLY A 8 -35.79 6.58 16.24
N GLN A 9 -35.74 7.75 15.58
CA GLN A 9 -36.17 9.04 16.18
C GLN A 9 -37.56 9.44 15.78
N MET A 10 -38.41 8.51 15.33
CA MET A 10 -39.79 8.77 14.83
C MET A 10 -39.85 9.68 13.60
N ASP A 11 -38.74 9.87 12.90
CA ASP A 11 -38.74 10.59 11.64
C ASP A 11 -39.27 9.71 10.51
N GLY A 12 -39.94 10.35 9.52
CA GLY A 12 -40.56 9.64 8.41
C GLY A 12 -39.55 8.97 7.49
N GLN A 13 -39.90 7.79 6.94
CA GLN A 13 -39.10 7.04 5.96
C GLN A 13 -37.72 6.60 6.48
N THR A 14 -37.59 6.38 7.79
CA THR A 14 -36.38 5.88 8.42
C THR A 14 -36.48 4.39 8.71
N LEU A 15 -35.54 3.62 8.20
CA LEU A 15 -35.38 2.18 8.45
C LEU A 15 -33.90 1.84 8.71
N PRO A 16 -33.60 0.85 9.55
CA PRO A 16 -32.20 0.36 9.71
C PRO A 16 -31.83 -0.50 8.51
N GLN A 17 -31.51 0.15 7.37
CA GLN A 17 -31.17 -0.53 6.11
C GLN A 17 -29.74 -1.04 6.04
N PRO A 18 -28.71 -0.43 6.71
CA PRO A 18 -27.36 -1.00 6.71
C PRO A 18 -27.38 -2.47 7.12
N ASP A 19 -26.69 -3.31 6.34
CA ASP A 19 -26.55 -4.76 6.56
C ASP A 19 -27.88 -5.55 6.67
N VAL A 20 -28.98 -5.02 6.18
CA VAL A 20 -30.30 -5.68 6.26
C VAL A 20 -30.33 -7.07 5.59
N PHE A 21 -29.53 -7.26 4.55
CA PHE A 21 -29.43 -8.53 3.83
C PHE A 21 -28.36 -9.50 4.40
N ARG A 22 -27.48 -9.02 5.27
CA ARG A 22 -26.45 -9.84 5.98
C ARG A 22 -25.82 -10.92 5.11
N THR A 23 -26.06 -12.19 5.46
CA THR A 23 -25.50 -13.37 4.79
C THR A 23 -26.09 -13.68 3.41
N LEU A 24 -27.08 -12.95 2.96
CA LEU A 24 -27.70 -13.14 1.63
C LEU A 24 -26.92 -12.43 0.53
N VAL A 25 -25.96 -11.58 0.88
CA VAL A 25 -25.12 -10.83 -0.05
C VAL A 25 -23.64 -11.11 0.21
N LYS A 26 -22.83 -11.02 -0.82
CA LYS A 26 -21.36 -11.21 -0.71
C LYS A 26 -20.68 -10.04 0.01
N LYS A 27 -21.17 -8.82 -0.24
CA LYS A 27 -20.66 -7.59 0.36
C LYS A 27 -21.82 -6.65 0.63
N SER A 28 -21.83 -6.03 1.79
CA SER A 28 -22.72 -4.94 2.11
C SER A 28 -21.88 -3.72 2.44
N VAL A 29 -22.20 -2.57 1.85
CA VAL A 29 -21.54 -1.29 2.11
C VAL A 29 -22.56 -0.21 2.43
N ASN A 30 -22.20 0.67 3.36
CA ASN A 30 -22.97 1.84 3.71
C ASN A 30 -22.15 3.08 3.31
N LEU A 31 -22.65 3.85 2.33
CA LEU A 31 -21.91 4.99 1.81
C LEU A 31 -21.95 6.16 2.82
N PRO A 32 -20.90 6.95 2.92
CA PRO A 32 -20.93 8.20 3.67
C PRO A 32 -21.74 9.26 2.91
N GLU A 33 -22.27 10.25 3.62
CA GLU A 33 -22.59 11.53 3.00
C GLU A 33 -21.29 12.27 2.68
N ILE A 34 -21.20 12.84 1.49
CA ILE A 34 -19.97 13.44 0.99
C ILE A 34 -19.90 14.91 1.41
N HIS A 35 -18.97 15.25 2.30
CA HIS A 35 -18.69 16.60 2.77
C HIS A 35 -17.22 17.01 2.52
N THR A 36 -16.32 16.05 2.36
CA THR A 36 -14.88 16.24 2.19
C THR A 36 -14.34 15.36 1.07
N ASP A 37 -13.12 15.66 0.60
CA ASP A 37 -12.40 14.82 -0.37
C ASP A 37 -12.14 13.40 0.18
N GLU A 38 -12.00 13.26 1.50
CA GLU A 38 -11.86 11.95 2.14
C GLU A 38 -13.15 11.14 2.06
N ASP A 39 -14.32 11.78 2.23
CA ASP A 39 -15.62 11.12 2.07
C ASP A 39 -15.83 10.70 0.61
N GLU A 40 -15.45 11.54 -0.35
CA GLU A 40 -15.54 11.22 -1.78
C GLU A 40 -14.69 10.00 -2.13
N TRP A 41 -13.41 9.99 -1.70
CA TRP A 41 -12.54 8.83 -1.87
C TRP A 41 -13.12 7.59 -1.21
N PHE A 42 -13.64 7.71 0.03
CA PHE A 42 -14.20 6.59 0.77
C PHE A 42 -15.44 6.03 0.08
N CYS A 43 -16.35 6.90 -0.36
CA CYS A 43 -17.54 6.53 -1.12
C CYS A 43 -17.15 5.78 -2.42
N ASN A 44 -16.24 6.33 -3.22
CA ASN A 44 -15.75 5.71 -4.44
C ASN A 44 -15.14 4.33 -4.17
N ARG A 45 -14.31 4.20 -3.13
CA ARG A 45 -13.69 2.93 -2.75
C ARG A 45 -14.74 1.88 -2.37
N LEU A 46 -15.71 2.23 -1.53
CA LEU A 46 -16.76 1.31 -1.10
C LEU A 46 -17.62 0.80 -2.28
N ILE A 47 -17.95 1.67 -3.22
CA ILE A 47 -18.67 1.28 -4.44
C ILE A 47 -17.86 0.29 -5.27
N ASN A 48 -16.57 0.58 -5.50
CA ASN A 48 -15.68 -0.33 -6.22
C ASN A 48 -15.56 -1.69 -5.51
N GLU A 49 -15.35 -1.70 -4.18
CA GLU A 49 -15.31 -2.94 -3.40
C GLU A 49 -16.59 -3.77 -3.59
N ALA A 50 -17.76 -3.15 -3.47
CA ALA A 50 -19.02 -3.87 -3.63
C ALA A 50 -19.19 -4.42 -5.05
N LEU A 51 -18.90 -3.62 -6.07
CA LEU A 51 -19.04 -4.05 -7.46
C LEU A 51 -18.06 -5.17 -7.82
N LEU A 52 -16.81 -5.09 -7.37
CA LEU A 52 -15.81 -6.13 -7.58
C LEU A 52 -16.18 -7.46 -6.93
N GLU A 53 -16.87 -7.42 -5.78
CA GLU A 53 -17.32 -8.64 -5.11
C GLU A 53 -18.44 -9.37 -5.86
N THR A 54 -19.15 -8.74 -6.78
CA THR A 54 -20.20 -9.43 -7.56
C THR A 54 -19.70 -10.65 -8.31
N ASN A 55 -18.41 -10.67 -8.69
CA ASN A 55 -17.78 -11.75 -9.47
C ASN A 55 -16.57 -12.40 -8.78
N HIS A 56 -16.15 -11.93 -7.62
CA HIS A 56 -14.97 -12.45 -6.91
C HIS A 56 -15.26 -13.85 -6.35
N HIS A 57 -14.46 -14.86 -6.71
CA HIS A 57 -14.64 -16.26 -6.29
C HIS A 57 -16.09 -16.79 -6.47
N GLY A 58 -16.69 -16.43 -7.60
CA GLY A 58 -18.07 -16.79 -7.95
C GLY A 58 -19.01 -15.58 -7.97
N LYS A 59 -20.14 -15.72 -8.68
CA LYS A 59 -21.13 -14.65 -8.83
C LYS A 59 -22.06 -14.58 -7.62
N GLY A 60 -22.42 -13.37 -7.21
CA GLY A 60 -23.42 -13.17 -6.15
C GLY A 60 -23.83 -11.71 -5.99
N PRO A 61 -24.96 -11.47 -5.30
CA PRO A 61 -25.48 -10.13 -5.07
C PRO A 61 -24.62 -9.36 -4.06
N VAL A 62 -24.64 -8.04 -4.18
CA VAL A 62 -24.07 -7.10 -3.21
C VAL A 62 -25.11 -6.07 -2.81
N HIS A 63 -24.93 -5.42 -1.68
CA HIS A 63 -25.81 -4.38 -1.18
C HIS A 63 -25.02 -3.07 -1.01
N ILE A 64 -25.55 -2.00 -1.62
CA ILE A 64 -25.01 -0.65 -1.45
C ILE A 64 -26.12 0.20 -0.83
N ASN A 65 -25.99 0.57 0.44
CA ASN A 65 -26.87 1.48 1.12
C ASN A 65 -26.40 2.92 0.90
N VAL A 66 -27.33 3.79 0.45
CA VAL A 66 -27.05 5.20 0.13
C VAL A 66 -27.86 6.07 1.06
N PRO A 67 -27.30 6.64 2.13
CA PRO A 67 -27.98 7.65 2.94
C PRO A 67 -28.06 8.96 2.17
N VAL A 68 -29.21 9.65 2.27
CA VAL A 68 -29.47 10.90 1.56
C VAL A 68 -30.13 11.89 2.50
N SER A 69 -29.49 13.04 2.69
CA SER A 69 -30.04 14.18 3.45
C SER A 69 -31.00 15.04 2.62
N GLU A 70 -31.85 15.81 3.28
CA GLU A 70 -32.64 16.86 2.61
C GLU A 70 -31.76 18.10 2.31
N PRO A 71 -32.14 18.89 1.27
CA PRO A 71 -33.29 18.75 0.39
C PRO A 71 -33.09 17.76 -0.75
N LEU A 72 -34.10 16.94 -1.04
CA LEU A 72 -34.04 15.90 -2.09
C LEU A 72 -34.28 16.47 -3.52
N PHE A 73 -34.68 17.73 -3.63
CA PHE A 73 -35.13 18.32 -4.89
C PHE A 73 -34.23 19.39 -5.47
N GLY A 74 -33.12 19.70 -4.81
CA GLY A 74 -32.11 20.66 -5.27
C GLY A 74 -30.95 20.00 -5.92
N PHE A 75 -30.91 19.91 -7.28
CA PHE A 75 -29.75 19.45 -8.00
C PHE A 75 -28.84 20.63 -8.36
N THR A 76 -27.65 20.67 -7.81
CA THR A 76 -26.67 21.74 -8.06
C THR A 76 -25.59 21.32 -9.07
N THR A 77 -25.51 20.02 -9.38
CA THR A 77 -24.48 19.45 -10.26
C THR A 77 -25.00 19.34 -11.67
N ALA A 78 -24.38 20.08 -12.60
CA ALA A 78 -24.74 20.06 -14.01
C ALA A 78 -24.23 18.81 -14.76
N ALA A 79 -23.15 18.19 -14.30
CA ALA A 79 -22.57 16.98 -14.87
C ALA A 79 -22.05 16.07 -13.74
N LEU A 80 -22.09 14.77 -13.97
CA LEU A 80 -21.50 13.81 -13.04
C LEU A 80 -19.98 13.97 -13.02
N PRO A 81 -19.35 13.92 -11.83
CA PRO A 81 -17.89 13.94 -11.72
C PRO A 81 -17.26 12.70 -12.36
N GLY A 82 -16.01 12.83 -12.80
CA GLY A 82 -15.20 11.69 -13.16
C GLY A 82 -14.95 10.82 -11.94
N VAL A 83 -15.16 9.51 -12.07
CA VAL A 83 -14.93 8.55 -10.99
C VAL A 83 -13.73 7.66 -11.28
N ARG A 84 -13.00 7.30 -10.25
CA ARG A 84 -11.94 6.30 -10.37
C ARG A 84 -12.56 4.90 -10.37
N VAL A 85 -12.23 4.12 -11.39
CA VAL A 85 -12.62 2.72 -11.50
C VAL A 85 -11.45 1.84 -11.08
N ILE A 86 -11.72 0.88 -10.19
CA ILE A 86 -10.75 -0.15 -9.79
C ILE A 86 -11.08 -1.42 -10.58
N THR A 87 -10.07 -1.99 -11.23
CA THR A 87 -10.20 -3.26 -11.94
C THR A 87 -9.50 -4.36 -11.16
N ARG A 88 -10.10 -5.57 -11.08
CA ARG A 88 -9.46 -6.74 -10.47
C ARG A 88 -9.13 -7.77 -11.56
N TYR A 89 -7.90 -8.26 -11.53
CA TYR A 89 -7.43 -9.37 -12.36
C TYR A 89 -7.23 -10.60 -11.51
N GLN A 90 -7.83 -11.73 -11.92
CA GLN A 90 -7.77 -13.01 -11.23
C GLN A 90 -7.25 -14.10 -12.18
N GLY A 91 -6.40 -14.98 -11.68
CA GLY A 91 -5.95 -16.14 -12.45
C GLY A 91 -5.18 -15.79 -13.73
N LEU A 92 -4.42 -14.68 -13.71
CA LEU A 92 -3.67 -14.18 -14.85
C LEU A 92 -2.72 -15.25 -15.42
N ASN A 93 -2.90 -15.54 -16.71
CA ASN A 93 -2.00 -16.39 -17.46
C ASN A 93 -1.24 -15.55 -18.49
N ILE A 94 0.02 -15.90 -18.75
CA ILE A 94 0.89 -15.22 -19.75
C ILE A 94 0.33 -15.23 -21.17
N TYR A 95 -0.62 -16.09 -21.48
CA TYR A 95 -1.30 -16.18 -22.78
C TYR A 95 -2.59 -15.36 -22.84
N ASP A 96 -3.01 -14.76 -21.72
CA ASP A 96 -4.24 -14.00 -21.65
C ASP A 96 -4.08 -12.59 -22.18
N ARG A 97 -5.14 -12.07 -22.79
CA ARG A 97 -5.20 -10.67 -23.24
C ARG A 97 -5.00 -9.69 -22.09
N ASP A 98 -5.58 -9.99 -20.93
CA ASP A 98 -5.50 -9.16 -19.74
C ASP A 98 -4.06 -9.03 -19.22
N TYR A 99 -3.28 -10.11 -19.33
CA TYR A 99 -1.87 -10.08 -18.99
C TYR A 99 -1.07 -9.18 -19.95
N ASN A 100 -1.30 -9.31 -21.25
CA ASN A 100 -0.63 -8.46 -22.24
C ASN A 100 -0.99 -6.98 -22.06
N ASP A 101 -2.27 -6.66 -21.77
CA ASP A 101 -2.69 -5.29 -21.47
C ASP A 101 -1.96 -4.72 -20.25
N LEU A 102 -1.79 -5.49 -19.19
CA LEU A 102 -1.02 -5.08 -18.00
C LEU A 102 0.45 -4.78 -18.37
N ILE A 103 1.08 -5.62 -19.17
CA ILE A 103 2.47 -5.44 -19.60
C ILE A 103 2.60 -4.18 -20.48
N ASP A 104 1.70 -3.99 -21.43
CA ASP A 104 1.69 -2.82 -22.30
C ASP A 104 1.49 -1.52 -21.50
N ARG A 105 0.58 -1.54 -20.51
CA ARG A 105 0.36 -0.41 -19.60
C ARG A 105 1.61 -0.13 -18.77
N MET A 106 2.23 -1.16 -18.20
CA MET A 106 3.47 -1.03 -17.42
C MET A 106 4.60 -0.41 -18.27
N ASN A 107 4.75 -0.85 -19.53
CA ASN A 107 5.81 -0.39 -20.42
C ASN A 107 5.62 1.06 -20.92
N LYS A 108 4.42 1.62 -20.86
CA LYS A 108 4.16 3.06 -21.12
C LYS A 108 4.81 3.98 -20.09
N TYR A 109 5.04 3.50 -18.86
CA TYR A 109 5.53 4.33 -17.76
C TYR A 109 7.04 4.20 -17.60
N ARG A 110 7.71 5.33 -17.41
CA ARG A 110 9.17 5.38 -17.13
C ARG A 110 9.48 5.50 -15.65
N LYS A 111 8.64 6.21 -14.89
CA LYS A 111 8.78 6.36 -13.44
C LYS A 111 7.98 5.26 -12.75
N ARG A 112 8.62 4.12 -12.53
CA ARG A 112 7.98 2.95 -11.90
C ARG A 112 8.53 2.75 -10.50
N MET A 113 7.64 2.54 -9.54
CA MET A 113 8.00 2.33 -8.15
C MET A 113 7.37 1.05 -7.63
N ILE A 114 8.10 0.31 -6.82
CA ILE A 114 7.60 -0.78 -5.99
C ILE A 114 7.71 -0.35 -4.53
N VAL A 115 6.64 -0.49 -3.77
CA VAL A 115 6.63 -0.32 -2.31
C VAL A 115 6.26 -1.64 -1.66
N VAL A 116 7.15 -2.12 -0.80
CA VAL A 116 6.98 -3.39 -0.09
C VAL A 116 6.59 -3.12 1.35
N GLY A 117 5.41 -3.59 1.73
CA GLY A 117 4.95 -3.58 3.10
C GLY A 117 5.55 -4.70 3.95
N GLN A 118 4.97 -4.92 5.13
CA GLN A 118 5.40 -5.99 6.04
C GLN A 118 5.32 -7.37 5.37
N MET A 119 6.40 -8.15 5.51
CA MET A 119 6.50 -9.53 5.08
C MET A 119 7.04 -10.39 6.23
N ASN A 120 6.49 -11.59 6.40
CA ASN A 120 6.88 -12.49 7.50
C ASN A 120 8.08 -13.40 7.17
N LEU A 121 8.54 -13.39 5.92
CA LEU A 121 9.61 -14.27 5.45
C LEU A 121 10.71 -13.46 4.76
N ILE A 122 11.96 -13.85 5.02
CA ILE A 122 13.10 -13.46 4.20
C ILE A 122 12.97 -14.21 2.88
N TYR A 123 12.35 -13.58 1.89
CA TYR A 123 12.22 -14.17 0.57
C TYR A 123 13.41 -13.78 -0.30
N LEU A 124 14.14 -14.80 -0.75
CA LEU A 124 15.27 -14.62 -1.66
C LEU A 124 14.77 -14.80 -3.09
N PHE A 125 14.56 -13.70 -3.80
CA PHE A 125 14.39 -13.75 -5.25
C PHE A 125 15.61 -14.35 -5.92
N GLU A 126 15.39 -15.08 -7.01
CA GLU A 126 16.51 -15.42 -7.89
C GLU A 126 17.25 -14.15 -8.32
N LYS A 127 18.55 -14.14 -8.14
CA LYS A 127 19.44 -12.98 -8.42
C LYS A 127 19.23 -12.36 -9.80
N ARG A 128 18.84 -13.16 -10.80
CA ARG A 128 18.61 -12.69 -12.18
C ARG A 128 17.38 -11.77 -12.28
N TYR A 129 16.25 -12.15 -11.70
CA TYR A 129 15.00 -11.33 -11.71
C TYR A 129 15.18 -10.07 -10.90
N THR A 130 15.81 -10.21 -9.78
CA THR A 130 16.16 -9.10 -8.92
C THR A 130 16.89 -8.01 -9.69
N LYS A 131 18.01 -8.34 -10.37
CA LYS A 131 18.80 -7.37 -11.14
C LYS A 131 17.99 -6.69 -12.25
N LEU A 132 17.06 -7.41 -12.90
CA LEU A 132 16.19 -6.84 -13.93
C LEU A 132 15.22 -5.84 -13.33
N LEU A 133 14.49 -6.22 -12.29
CA LEU A 133 13.49 -5.37 -11.64
C LEU A 133 14.10 -4.07 -11.11
N TYR A 134 15.32 -4.14 -10.54
CA TYR A 134 16.00 -2.94 -10.00
C TYR A 134 16.46 -1.93 -11.03
N LYS A 135 16.72 -2.37 -12.24
CA LYS A 135 16.99 -1.45 -13.33
C LYS A 135 15.75 -0.65 -13.74
N HIS A 136 14.57 -1.19 -13.44
CA HIS A 136 13.32 -0.66 -13.98
C HIS A 136 12.40 -0.04 -12.94
N PHE A 137 12.60 -0.33 -11.66
CA PHE A 137 11.77 0.16 -10.56
C PHE A 137 12.59 0.80 -9.46
N ALA A 138 12.15 1.97 -8.97
CA ALA A 138 12.57 2.44 -7.65
C ALA A 138 11.88 1.54 -6.60
N TRP A 139 12.68 0.89 -5.75
CA TRP A 139 12.16 -0.14 -4.84
C TRP A 139 12.30 0.30 -3.40
N LEU A 140 11.19 0.67 -2.77
CA LEU A 140 11.17 1.15 -1.39
C LEU A 140 10.68 0.04 -0.46
N THR A 141 11.40 -0.21 0.62
CA THR A 141 11.00 -1.14 1.66
C THR A 141 11.46 -0.66 3.03
N GLU A 142 10.71 -1.02 4.05
CA GLU A 142 11.09 -0.86 5.45
C GLU A 142 11.74 -2.14 5.98
N HIS A 143 12.35 -2.10 7.18
CA HIS A 143 12.95 -3.30 7.77
C HIS A 143 11.95 -4.44 7.94
N ILE A 144 10.70 -4.12 8.32
CA ILE A 144 9.63 -5.11 8.46
C ILE A 144 9.20 -5.78 7.13
N GLY A 145 9.66 -5.28 6.00
CA GLY A 145 9.45 -5.91 4.69
C GLY A 145 10.37 -7.10 4.44
N ASN A 146 11.38 -7.31 5.29
CA ASN A 146 12.31 -8.44 5.23
C ASN A 146 12.93 -8.71 3.86
N GLN A 147 13.10 -7.64 3.04
CA GLN A 147 13.72 -7.74 1.73
C GLN A 147 15.23 -7.65 1.87
N THR A 148 15.91 -8.76 1.64
CA THR A 148 17.35 -8.91 1.91
C THR A 148 18.21 -8.95 0.66
N VAL A 149 17.76 -8.38 -0.44
CA VAL A 149 18.52 -8.47 -1.69
C VAL A 149 19.72 -7.53 -1.64
N PRO A 150 20.95 -8.03 -1.83
CA PRO A 150 22.15 -7.21 -1.80
C PRO A 150 22.14 -6.13 -2.89
N GLY A 151 22.45 -4.89 -2.50
CA GLY A 151 22.51 -3.75 -3.43
C GLY A 151 21.16 -3.09 -3.71
N ILE A 152 20.14 -3.45 -2.99
CA ILE A 152 18.79 -2.99 -3.03
C ILE A 152 18.28 -3.07 -1.59
N PRO A 153 17.41 -2.35 -1.18
CA PRO A 153 16.55 -1.30 -1.61
C PRO A 153 16.87 0.02 -0.93
N VAL A 154 16.14 1.02 -1.33
CA VAL A 154 16.19 2.32 -0.67
C VAL A 154 15.51 2.21 0.69
N LYS A 155 16.30 1.99 1.75
CA LYS A 155 15.77 1.90 3.13
C LYS A 155 15.65 3.27 3.81
N ASN A 156 16.48 4.24 3.43
CA ASN A 156 16.51 5.57 4.05
C ASN A 156 15.47 6.53 3.47
N PHE A 157 14.48 6.05 2.74
CA PHE A 157 13.51 6.89 2.04
C PHE A 157 12.67 7.75 3.00
N ASP A 158 12.38 7.28 4.21
CA ASP A 158 11.61 8.06 5.18
C ASP A 158 12.35 9.33 5.62
N THR A 159 13.67 9.20 5.86
CA THR A 159 14.52 10.35 6.19
C THR A 159 14.75 11.25 4.96
N ALA A 160 14.94 10.66 3.79
CA ALA A 160 15.06 11.40 2.53
C ALA A 160 13.81 12.24 2.25
N LEU A 161 12.62 11.68 2.42
CA LEU A 161 11.34 12.39 2.28
C LEU A 161 11.15 13.54 3.29
N TYR A 162 11.76 13.43 4.49
CA TYR A 162 11.67 14.50 5.48
C TYR A 162 12.33 15.80 5.02
N ALA A 163 13.46 15.70 4.35
CA ALA A 163 14.25 16.85 3.91
C ALA A 163 13.97 17.24 2.43
N MET A 164 13.06 16.53 1.75
CA MET A 164 12.81 16.69 0.32
C MET A 164 11.98 17.95 0.03
N PRO A 165 12.47 18.91 -0.79
CA PRO A 165 11.68 20.06 -1.23
C PRO A 165 10.53 19.62 -2.15
N GLU A 166 9.48 20.44 -2.24
CA GLU A 166 8.28 20.19 -3.03
C GLU A 166 8.58 19.95 -4.52
N GLU A 167 9.47 20.74 -5.11
CA GLU A 167 9.89 20.55 -6.50
C GLU A 167 10.49 19.16 -6.74
N GLN A 168 11.32 18.71 -5.78
CA GLN A 168 11.91 17.39 -5.84
C GLN A 168 10.86 16.28 -5.62
N MET A 169 9.86 16.47 -4.75
CA MET A 169 8.76 15.54 -4.56
C MET A 169 8.01 15.31 -5.87
N ASN A 170 7.69 16.36 -6.62
CA ASN A 170 7.06 16.28 -7.94
C ASN A 170 7.90 15.46 -8.95
N ARG A 171 9.22 15.66 -8.93
CA ARG A 171 10.14 14.89 -9.77
C ARG A 171 10.21 13.41 -9.38
N MET A 172 10.12 13.15 -8.07
CA MET A 172 10.22 11.81 -7.47
C MET A 172 8.89 11.04 -7.49
N THR A 173 7.77 11.67 -7.86
CA THR A 173 6.46 11.03 -7.97
C THR A 173 6.48 9.95 -9.04
N PRO A 174 6.05 8.72 -8.74
CA PRO A 174 5.96 7.65 -9.75
C PRO A 174 4.80 7.89 -10.73
N ASP A 175 4.95 7.41 -11.97
CA ASP A 175 3.82 7.26 -12.87
C ASP A 175 3.03 5.98 -12.55
N LEU A 176 3.76 4.88 -12.28
CA LEU A 176 3.20 3.59 -11.86
C LEU A 176 3.74 3.23 -10.49
N LEU A 177 2.84 2.98 -9.57
CA LEU A 177 3.11 2.42 -8.24
C LEU A 177 2.62 0.97 -8.19
N ILE A 178 3.48 0.04 -7.81
CA ILE A 178 3.11 -1.33 -7.49
C ILE A 178 3.33 -1.54 -5.99
N THR A 179 2.32 -2.05 -5.29
CA THR A 179 2.40 -2.33 -3.86
C THR A 179 2.10 -3.79 -3.57
N TYR A 180 2.79 -4.36 -2.60
CA TYR A 180 2.49 -5.67 -2.05
C TYR A 180 2.98 -5.80 -0.60
N GLY A 181 2.58 -6.88 0.07
CA GLY A 181 2.82 -7.09 1.48
C GLY A 181 1.85 -6.31 2.37
N GLY A 182 2.08 -6.37 3.67
CA GLY A 182 1.17 -5.81 4.66
C GLY A 182 1.43 -4.33 4.98
N HIS A 183 1.40 -4.01 6.26
CA HIS A 183 1.44 -2.63 6.75
C HIS A 183 2.75 -1.89 6.45
N ILE A 184 2.62 -0.57 6.25
CA ILE A 184 3.72 0.40 6.14
C ILE A 184 3.76 1.25 7.42
N VAL A 185 4.95 1.46 7.98
CA VAL A 185 5.18 2.30 9.17
C VAL A 185 5.26 3.78 8.80
N SER A 186 5.96 4.12 7.72
CA SER A 186 6.26 5.50 7.30
C SER A 186 5.00 6.33 7.05
N LYS A 187 4.78 7.33 7.93
CA LYS A 187 3.75 8.34 7.72
C LYS A 187 4.12 9.32 6.58
N ARG A 188 5.43 9.54 6.36
CA ARG A 188 5.91 10.44 5.30
C ARG A 188 5.68 9.86 3.93
N LEU A 189 5.92 8.56 3.73
CA LEU A 189 5.61 7.88 2.47
C LEU A 189 4.10 7.93 2.17
N LYS A 190 3.26 7.67 3.19
CA LYS A 190 1.80 7.77 3.03
C LYS A 190 1.39 9.19 2.62
N LYS A 191 1.92 10.21 3.29
CA LYS A 191 1.64 11.61 2.97
C LYS A 191 2.11 11.95 1.55
N PHE A 192 3.34 11.58 1.20
CA PHE A 192 3.93 11.81 -0.12
C PHE A 192 3.06 11.23 -1.24
N LEU A 193 2.73 9.94 -1.19
CA LEU A 193 1.96 9.27 -2.25
C LEU A 193 0.47 9.70 -2.30
N ARG A 194 -0.09 10.22 -1.20
CA ARG A 194 -1.44 10.81 -1.20
C ARG A 194 -1.46 12.22 -1.79
N GLN A 195 -0.44 13.03 -1.52
CA GLN A 195 -0.33 14.39 -2.06
C GLN A 195 0.18 14.42 -3.51
N HIS A 196 0.96 13.42 -3.89
CA HIS A 196 1.52 13.23 -5.23
C HIS A 196 1.11 11.85 -5.78
N PRO A 197 -0.18 11.66 -6.12
CA PRO A 197 -0.68 10.36 -6.53
C PRO A 197 -0.05 9.90 -7.86
N PRO A 198 0.25 8.61 -8.00
CA PRO A 198 0.67 8.04 -9.28
C PRO A 198 -0.48 8.09 -10.30
N LYS A 199 -0.16 7.99 -11.58
CA LYS A 199 -1.17 7.84 -12.64
C LYS A 199 -1.90 6.50 -12.55
N GLU A 200 -1.17 5.45 -12.15
CA GLU A 200 -1.71 4.12 -11.86
C GLU A 200 -1.09 3.56 -10.58
N HIS A 201 -1.93 2.92 -9.78
CA HIS A 201 -1.51 2.18 -8.59
C HIS A 201 -2.07 0.75 -8.68
N TRP A 202 -1.17 -0.23 -8.66
CA TRP A 202 -1.50 -1.64 -8.68
C TRP A 202 -1.17 -2.26 -7.32
N HIS A 203 -2.13 -2.96 -6.74
CA HIS A 203 -1.90 -3.75 -5.52
C HIS A 203 -1.90 -5.23 -5.86
N VAL A 204 -0.84 -5.93 -5.47
CA VAL A 204 -0.66 -7.36 -5.73
C VAL A 204 -0.80 -8.11 -4.41
N SER A 205 -1.80 -8.97 -4.31
CA SER A 205 -2.03 -9.80 -3.12
C SER A 205 -2.75 -11.11 -3.48
N PRO A 206 -2.47 -12.22 -2.76
CA PRO A 206 -3.10 -13.51 -3.05
C PRO A 206 -4.61 -13.55 -2.77
N ASP A 207 -5.10 -12.65 -1.92
CA ASP A 207 -6.51 -12.57 -1.52
C ASP A 207 -7.35 -11.70 -2.46
N GLY A 208 -6.71 -10.87 -3.31
CA GLY A 208 -7.39 -9.97 -4.22
C GLY A 208 -8.20 -8.85 -3.54
N GLU A 209 -7.95 -8.56 -2.26
CA GLU A 209 -8.68 -7.54 -1.52
C GLU A 209 -8.32 -6.11 -1.98
N VAL A 210 -9.29 -5.21 -1.87
CA VAL A 210 -9.12 -3.80 -2.24
C VAL A 210 -8.41 -3.06 -1.10
N THR A 211 -7.09 -2.90 -1.22
CA THR A 211 -6.27 -2.17 -0.24
C THR A 211 -5.76 -0.86 -0.83
N ASP A 212 -6.44 0.24 -0.56
CA ASP A 212 -6.13 1.56 -1.11
C ASP A 212 -5.53 2.53 -0.07
N LEU A 213 -4.37 2.17 0.46
CA LEU A 213 -3.66 2.96 1.49
C LEU A 213 -3.29 4.37 1.02
N TYR A 214 -3.05 4.55 -0.27
CA TYR A 214 -2.55 5.80 -0.86
C TYR A 214 -3.61 6.61 -1.60
N CYS A 215 -4.89 6.22 -1.52
CA CYS A 215 -6.02 6.89 -2.18
C CYS A 215 -5.89 7.00 -3.71
N SER A 216 -5.19 6.04 -4.33
CA SER A 216 -4.86 6.07 -5.76
C SER A 216 -5.00 4.72 -6.47
N LEU A 217 -5.53 3.70 -5.82
CA LEU A 217 -5.63 2.35 -6.36
C LEU A 217 -6.46 2.32 -7.64
N THR A 218 -5.91 1.74 -8.70
CA THR A 218 -6.59 1.54 -10.01
C THR A 218 -6.71 0.07 -10.38
N THR A 219 -5.85 -0.78 -9.84
CA THR A 219 -5.79 -2.19 -10.23
C THR A 219 -5.46 -3.08 -9.03
N VAL A 220 -6.24 -4.14 -8.85
CA VAL A 220 -5.94 -5.25 -7.94
C VAL A 220 -5.51 -6.44 -8.77
N ILE A 221 -4.40 -7.07 -8.41
CA ILE A 221 -3.88 -8.27 -9.06
C ILE A 221 -3.89 -9.39 -8.03
N GLU A 222 -4.81 -10.32 -8.18
CA GLU A 222 -4.95 -11.49 -7.32
C GLU A 222 -3.95 -12.56 -7.74
N MET A 223 -2.77 -12.48 -7.16
CA MET A 223 -1.65 -13.38 -7.43
C MET A 223 -0.64 -13.30 -6.29
N ASP A 224 0.17 -14.34 -6.12
CA ASP A 224 1.36 -14.26 -5.28
C ASP A 224 2.30 -13.16 -5.81
N PRO A 225 2.75 -12.21 -4.97
CA PRO A 225 3.57 -11.08 -5.42
C PRO A 225 4.88 -11.50 -6.10
N PHE A 226 5.49 -12.59 -5.65
CA PHE A 226 6.75 -13.05 -6.20
C PHE A 226 6.54 -13.71 -7.55
N GLU A 227 5.49 -14.49 -7.70
CA GLU A 227 5.08 -15.05 -9.00
C GLU A 227 4.79 -13.93 -10.00
N PHE A 228 4.06 -12.88 -9.58
CA PHE A 228 3.80 -11.72 -10.43
C PHE A 228 5.10 -11.03 -10.87
N LEU A 229 6.01 -10.76 -9.94
CA LEU A 229 7.27 -10.08 -10.23
C LEU A 229 8.19 -10.91 -11.13
N GLU A 230 8.23 -12.22 -10.97
CA GLU A 230 8.96 -13.12 -11.87
C GLU A 230 8.40 -13.09 -13.29
N LYS A 231 7.08 -13.13 -13.41
CA LYS A 231 6.39 -13.06 -14.71
C LYS A 231 6.70 -11.76 -15.46
N ILE A 232 6.65 -10.62 -14.78
CA ILE A 232 6.88 -9.33 -15.44
C ILE A 232 8.35 -9.05 -15.72
N ALA A 233 9.30 -9.62 -14.94
CA ALA A 233 10.72 -9.31 -15.05
C ALA A 233 11.31 -9.56 -16.44
N GLY A 234 10.85 -10.61 -17.13
CA GLY A 234 11.29 -10.96 -18.48
C GLY A 234 10.67 -10.12 -19.61
N LEU A 235 9.66 -9.30 -19.30
CA LEU A 235 8.85 -8.57 -20.28
C LEU A 235 9.04 -7.06 -20.20
N LEU A 236 9.94 -6.61 -19.33
CA LEU A 236 10.27 -5.20 -19.18
C LEU A 236 11.06 -4.72 -20.41
N GLU A 237 10.53 -3.72 -21.09
CA GLU A 237 11.27 -3.03 -22.12
C GLU A 237 12.48 -2.30 -21.54
N ASN A 238 13.59 -2.30 -22.27
CA ASN A 238 14.82 -1.64 -21.88
C ASN A 238 14.65 -0.12 -21.90
N HIS A 239 14.35 0.45 -20.74
CA HIS A 239 14.43 1.88 -20.50
C HIS A 239 15.70 2.22 -19.71
N THR A 240 16.18 3.45 -19.89
CA THR A 240 17.29 3.94 -19.07
C THR A 240 16.88 3.95 -17.59
N PRO A 241 17.68 3.43 -16.67
CA PRO A 241 17.35 3.33 -15.24
C PRO A 241 17.50 4.66 -14.51
N GLU A 242 17.02 5.75 -15.10
CA GLU A 242 17.16 7.10 -14.53
C GLU A 242 16.37 7.24 -13.22
N TYR A 243 15.09 6.88 -13.25
CA TYR A 243 14.21 7.06 -12.09
C TYR A 243 14.63 6.23 -10.85
N PRO A 244 14.95 4.93 -10.96
CA PRO A 244 15.50 4.18 -9.84
C PRO A 244 16.79 4.77 -9.28
N ARG A 245 17.69 5.24 -10.16
CA ARG A 245 18.97 5.86 -9.74
C ARG A 245 18.77 7.17 -8.97
N ILE A 246 17.85 8.02 -9.41
CA ILE A 246 17.53 9.27 -8.70
C ILE A 246 17.11 8.96 -7.25
N TRP A 247 16.25 7.96 -7.04
CA TRP A 247 15.85 7.52 -5.70
C TRP A 247 17.03 6.96 -4.91
N GLU A 248 17.83 6.11 -5.53
CA GLU A 248 19.00 5.51 -4.90
C GLU A 248 20.01 6.57 -4.48
N ASP A 249 20.37 7.49 -5.38
CA ASP A 249 21.35 8.56 -5.11
C ASP A 249 20.85 9.51 -4.01
N TYR A 250 19.57 9.87 -4.05
CA TYR A 250 18.98 10.76 -3.04
C TYR A 250 18.98 10.12 -1.66
N CYS A 251 18.68 8.85 -1.56
CA CYS A 251 18.65 8.14 -0.28
C CYS A 251 20.06 7.76 0.21
N LYS A 252 21.01 7.51 -0.68
CA LYS A 252 22.43 7.34 -0.31
C LYS A 252 23.08 8.61 0.24
N ALA A 253 22.58 9.77 -0.17
CA ALA A 253 23.07 11.05 0.34
C ALA A 253 22.61 11.33 1.79
N VAL A 254 21.67 10.56 2.33
CA VAL A 254 21.25 10.69 3.74
C VAL A 254 22.35 10.12 4.63
N PRO A 255 22.97 10.96 5.49
CA PRO A 255 24.03 10.51 6.39
C PRO A 255 23.45 9.57 7.47
N GLU A 256 24.27 8.66 7.98
CA GLU A 256 23.93 7.93 9.19
C GLU A 256 23.78 8.92 10.35
N PRO A 257 22.67 8.86 11.11
CA PRO A 257 22.42 9.83 12.14
C PRO A 257 23.31 9.60 13.36
N GLU A 258 23.83 10.69 13.91
CA GLU A 258 24.51 10.71 15.21
C GLU A 258 23.64 11.44 16.23
N PHE A 259 23.30 10.76 17.31
CA PHE A 259 22.48 11.31 18.39
C PHE A 259 23.25 11.34 19.69
N ALA A 260 23.09 12.42 20.47
CA ALA A 260 23.42 12.42 21.90
C ALA A 260 22.61 11.31 22.61
N TYR A 261 22.96 11.03 23.86
CA TYR A 261 22.26 10.01 24.66
C TYR A 261 20.74 10.20 24.61
N SER A 262 20.05 9.23 24.03
CA SER A 262 18.60 9.27 23.75
C SER A 262 18.09 7.88 23.44
N GLU A 263 16.78 7.70 23.40
CA GLU A 263 16.15 6.45 22.94
C GLU A 263 16.60 6.08 21.50
N MET A 264 16.74 7.06 20.61
CA MET A 264 17.22 6.83 19.26
C MET A 264 18.65 6.27 19.24
N ALA A 265 19.55 6.87 20.06
CA ALA A 265 20.92 6.39 20.20
C ALA A 265 20.96 4.95 20.81
N ALA A 266 20.13 4.68 21.81
CA ALA A 266 20.03 3.36 22.43
C ALA A 266 19.57 2.29 21.42
N VAL A 267 18.55 2.57 20.62
CA VAL A 267 18.09 1.67 19.55
C VAL A 267 19.19 1.42 18.52
N GLY A 268 19.92 2.45 18.12
CA GLY A 268 21.05 2.32 17.20
C GLY A 268 22.19 1.45 17.75
N ALA A 269 22.55 1.66 19.02
CA ALA A 269 23.55 0.85 19.71
C ALA A 269 23.13 -0.64 19.80
N LEU A 270 21.86 -0.89 20.14
CA LEU A 270 21.32 -2.23 20.18
C LEU A 270 21.38 -2.89 18.79
N ILE A 271 20.92 -2.23 17.73
CA ILE A 271 20.95 -2.78 16.37
C ILE A 271 22.37 -3.14 15.94
N LYS A 272 23.35 -2.27 16.22
CA LYS A 272 24.77 -2.50 15.90
C LYS A 272 25.38 -3.69 16.68
N SER A 273 24.81 -4.06 17.81
CA SER A 273 25.29 -5.17 18.65
C SER A 273 24.60 -6.51 18.35
N LEU A 274 23.59 -6.54 17.46
CA LEU A 274 22.86 -7.76 17.15
C LEU A 274 23.75 -8.80 16.45
N PRO A 275 23.74 -10.06 16.90
CA PRO A 275 24.38 -11.15 16.19
C PRO A 275 23.78 -11.37 14.79
N GLU A 276 24.59 -11.84 13.86
CA GLU A 276 24.10 -12.32 12.57
C GLU A 276 23.10 -13.47 12.75
N LYS A 277 22.12 -13.54 11.85
CA LYS A 277 21.07 -14.58 11.82
C LYS A 277 20.17 -14.58 13.08
N SER A 278 20.06 -13.45 13.76
CA SER A 278 19.10 -13.29 14.85
C SER A 278 17.73 -12.84 14.31
N VAL A 279 16.73 -12.92 15.20
CA VAL A 279 15.40 -12.37 14.96
C VAL A 279 15.22 -11.14 15.84
N LEU A 280 14.85 -10.02 15.23
CA LEU A 280 14.61 -8.75 15.93
C LEU A 280 13.12 -8.47 16.00
N HIS A 281 12.53 -8.54 17.20
CA HIS A 281 11.17 -8.10 17.42
C HIS A 281 11.14 -6.61 17.77
N LEU A 282 10.51 -5.81 16.90
CA LEU A 282 10.33 -4.37 17.10
C LEU A 282 8.96 -4.08 17.70
N ALA A 283 8.94 -3.36 18.82
CA ALA A 283 7.70 -2.81 19.36
C ALA A 283 7.20 -1.66 18.47
N ASN A 284 5.89 -1.48 18.47
CA ASN A 284 5.24 -0.37 17.76
C ASN A 284 5.58 1.00 18.37
N SER A 285 5.03 2.07 17.80
CA SER A 285 5.25 3.47 18.16
C SER A 285 6.64 3.98 17.83
N SER A 286 7.47 4.35 18.81
CA SER A 286 8.77 5.00 18.61
C SER A 286 9.82 4.02 18.09
N VAL A 287 9.92 2.84 18.70
CA VAL A 287 11.00 1.87 18.45
C VAL A 287 11.08 1.44 16.98
N VAL A 288 9.96 1.03 16.38
CA VAL A 288 9.93 0.62 14.96
C VAL A 288 10.32 1.77 14.01
N ARG A 289 10.10 3.02 14.43
CA ARG A 289 10.49 4.20 13.64
C ARG A 289 11.95 4.56 13.83
N TYR A 290 12.47 4.46 15.06
CA TYR A 290 13.87 4.68 15.34
C TYR A 290 14.75 3.64 14.65
N ALA A 291 14.29 2.40 14.59
CA ALA A 291 14.99 1.35 13.85
C ALA A 291 15.18 1.68 12.36
N GLN A 292 14.24 2.43 11.73
CA GLN A 292 14.38 2.85 10.32
C GLN A 292 15.56 3.79 10.07
N LEU A 293 16.12 4.40 11.11
CA LEU A 293 17.26 5.32 10.99
C LEU A 293 18.61 4.59 10.84
N TYR A 294 18.66 3.29 11.11
CA TYR A 294 19.88 2.50 11.15
C TYR A 294 19.85 1.34 10.17
N ALA A 295 21.00 0.95 9.66
CA ALA A 295 21.12 -0.24 8.86
C ALA A 295 21.00 -1.50 9.73
N ILE A 296 20.19 -2.46 9.31
CA ILE A 296 20.05 -3.79 9.91
C ILE A 296 20.69 -4.81 8.95
N SER A 297 21.47 -5.74 9.48
CA SER A 297 22.07 -6.81 8.66
C SER A 297 20.99 -7.56 7.88
N PRO A 298 21.21 -7.86 6.59
CA PRO A 298 20.28 -8.61 5.77
C PRO A 298 20.04 -10.06 6.25
N THR A 299 20.83 -10.54 7.20
CA THR A 299 20.66 -11.86 7.80
C THR A 299 19.73 -11.86 9.01
N ILE A 300 19.31 -10.69 9.48
CA ILE A 300 18.43 -10.53 10.62
C ILE A 300 16.98 -10.41 10.13
N GLU A 301 16.15 -11.32 10.60
CA GLU A 301 14.71 -11.24 10.39
C GLU A 301 14.09 -10.18 11.32
N VAL A 302 13.21 -9.34 10.79
CA VAL A 302 12.57 -8.27 11.56
C VAL A 302 11.08 -8.54 11.69
N CYS A 303 10.62 -8.74 12.91
CA CYS A 303 9.24 -8.96 13.27
C CYS A 303 8.62 -7.73 13.95
N CYS A 304 7.36 -7.46 13.70
CA CYS A 304 6.60 -6.39 14.35
C CYS A 304 5.11 -6.70 14.32
N ASN A 305 4.41 -6.52 15.44
CA ASN A 305 2.97 -6.74 15.56
C ASN A 305 2.20 -5.59 14.91
N ARG A 306 1.96 -5.66 13.58
CA ARG A 306 1.37 -4.56 12.83
C ARG A 306 -0.14 -4.65 12.59
N GLY A 307 -0.82 -5.73 12.94
CA GLY A 307 -2.25 -5.92 12.67
C GLY A 307 -3.09 -4.69 13.03
N THR A 308 -3.12 -4.32 14.29
CA THR A 308 -3.74 -3.07 14.79
C THR A 308 -2.71 -2.01 15.20
N SER A 309 -1.40 -2.32 15.07
CA SER A 309 -0.29 -1.48 15.53
C SER A 309 -0.36 -1.11 17.02
N GLY A 310 -0.96 -1.99 17.84
CA GLY A 310 -1.04 -1.84 19.30
C GLY A 310 0.35 -1.83 19.95
N ILE A 311 0.46 -1.17 21.10
CA ILE A 311 1.74 -1.04 21.83
C ILE A 311 1.97 -2.19 22.81
N GLU A 312 0.94 -2.96 23.09
CA GLU A 312 1.01 -4.16 23.97
C GLU A 312 1.29 -5.43 23.15
N GLY A 313 1.70 -6.49 23.83
CA GLY A 313 1.87 -7.82 23.24
C GLY A 313 3.17 -8.07 22.49
N SER A 314 4.01 -7.05 22.20
CA SER A 314 5.26 -7.26 21.47
C SER A 314 6.26 -8.15 22.22
N LEU A 315 6.36 -8.00 23.55
CA LEU A 315 7.25 -8.82 24.37
C LEU A 315 6.76 -10.28 24.44
N SER A 316 5.47 -10.50 24.67
CA SER A 316 4.90 -11.85 24.73
C SER A 316 5.00 -12.57 23.38
N THR A 317 4.82 -11.85 22.26
CA THR A 317 5.07 -12.40 20.93
C THR A 317 6.52 -12.82 20.74
N ALA A 318 7.47 -11.98 21.18
CA ALA A 318 8.89 -12.30 21.06
C ALA A 318 9.31 -13.50 21.92
N VAL A 319 8.69 -13.68 23.10
CA VAL A 319 8.95 -14.83 23.98
C VAL A 319 8.34 -16.13 23.43
N GLY A 320 7.23 -16.02 22.72
CA GLY A 320 6.54 -17.18 22.12
C GLY A 320 7.06 -17.60 20.75
N TYR A 321 7.93 -16.79 20.15
CA TYR A 321 8.53 -17.06 18.83
C TYR A 321 9.62 -18.13 18.96
#